data_7161fe97666a9e8ad95c21ecef5887c8
#
_entry.id   7161fe97666a9e8ad95c21ecef5887c8
#
_cell.length_a   1.000
_cell.length_b   1.000
_cell.length_c   1.000
_cell.angle_alpha   90.00
_cell.angle_beta   90.00
_cell.angle_gamma   90.00
#
_symmetry.space_group_name_H-M   'P 1'
#
loop_
_entity.id
_entity.type
_entity.pdbx_description
1 polymer ?
#
loop_
_entity_poly.entity_id
_entity_poly.type
_entity_poly.pdbx_seq_one_letter_code
_entity_poly.pdbx_strand_id
1 'polypeptide(L)'
;MKRLAAKTEKKGTVTGAVKKTKKIPWDLLPPIMALAVLPLVAMGRKVSVTLGKYSWFADGNFQYDFFMYAKRIVFLVLVIWMLVVLFDRVLIRGIRLKHWKLFIPLYIYGLQIILSTVFSADRDLSLKGMWQQYESVWVLLGYLVTVFYCVQVVQSLKDIRILCVAMAVGAAVQGLIGLTQFVGKDFFSSGIGKTFLTLGMDSSVQGTLRFTYEENSRSSVYMASYTPNYAGMYLVLILPLLCVMTVRSKKLAGKISGIILIAVMLVCLYGSGSKAGFLVCGFLALLATVFMTQKDNAKKRWISVGICFLAVTGISFGYDQLSNHALSNALTKTGQKQSYNLEEINTEADGVSLKYKGNSLFPLYFRLTPSA
;
A
#
# COMPACT_ATOMS: atom_id res chain seq x y z
N MET A 1 -64.67 34.32 -37.05
CA MET A 1 -63.84 34.33 -38.27
C MET A 1 -62.66 33.39 -38.07
N LYS A 2 -62.51 32.46 -38.99
CA LYS A 2 -61.70 31.30 -39.09
C LYS A 2 -60.17 31.60 -39.00
N ARG A 3 -59.42 30.83 -38.26
CA ARG A 3 -58.00 30.64 -38.50
C ARG A 3 -57.68 29.16 -38.66
N LEU A 4 -57.28 28.81 -39.85
CA LEU A 4 -56.73 27.53 -40.23
C LEU A 4 -55.30 27.41 -39.66
N ALA A 5 -55.03 26.35 -38.90
CA ALA A 5 -53.70 25.98 -38.43
C ALA A 5 -53.07 25.07 -39.49
N ALA A 6 -51.93 25.46 -39.99
CA ALA A 6 -51.07 24.63 -40.82
C ALA A 6 -50.24 23.65 -39.90
N LYS A 7 -50.47 22.38 -40.19
CA LYS A 7 -49.77 21.27 -39.54
C LYS A 7 -48.51 21.02 -40.35
N THR A 8 -47.34 21.39 -39.75
CA THR A 8 -46.02 21.07 -40.33
C THR A 8 -45.50 19.79 -39.70
N GLU A 9 -45.47 18.74 -40.45
CA GLU A 9 -44.80 17.48 -40.10
C GLU A 9 -43.28 17.71 -39.97
N LYS A 10 -42.75 17.54 -38.78
CA LYS A 10 -41.31 17.37 -38.59
C LYS A 10 -40.95 15.89 -38.70
N LYS A 11 -40.37 15.53 -39.86
CA LYS A 11 -39.63 14.27 -40.03
C LYS A 11 -38.56 14.12 -38.93
N GLY A 12 -38.72 13.12 -38.08
CA GLY A 12 -37.77 12.75 -37.10
C GLY A 12 -36.53 12.13 -37.75
N THR A 13 -35.43 12.88 -37.74
CA THR A 13 -34.11 12.33 -38.01
C THR A 13 -33.69 11.54 -36.80
N VAL A 14 -33.71 10.22 -36.86
CA VAL A 14 -33.13 9.32 -35.87
C VAL A 14 -31.61 9.42 -36.03
N THR A 15 -31.02 10.40 -35.38
CA THR A 15 -29.58 10.43 -35.15
C THR A 15 -29.28 9.42 -34.06
N GLY A 16 -28.78 8.26 -34.46
CA GLY A 16 -28.21 7.27 -33.55
C GLY A 16 -27.17 7.94 -32.69
N ALA A 17 -27.50 8.12 -31.42
CA ALA A 17 -26.53 8.60 -30.41
C ALA A 17 -25.44 7.54 -30.28
N VAL A 18 -24.39 7.69 -31.05
CA VAL A 18 -23.13 6.98 -30.82
C VAL A 18 -22.75 7.26 -29.36
N LYS A 19 -22.85 6.25 -28.50
CA LYS A 19 -22.33 6.30 -27.12
C LYS A 19 -20.87 6.66 -27.23
N LYS A 20 -20.53 7.95 -27.10
CA LYS A 20 -19.16 8.41 -26.93
C LYS A 20 -18.60 7.68 -25.70
N THR A 21 -17.80 6.67 -25.93
CA THR A 21 -16.95 6.06 -24.89
C THR A 21 -16.17 7.21 -24.26
N LYS A 22 -16.51 7.55 -23.02
CA LYS A 22 -15.86 8.64 -22.30
C LYS A 22 -14.42 8.23 -22.07
N LYS A 23 -13.48 8.76 -22.86
CA LYS A 23 -12.05 8.57 -22.65
C LYS A 23 -11.70 9.04 -21.23
N ILE A 24 -10.89 8.25 -20.55
CA ILE A 24 -10.32 8.64 -19.26
C ILE A 24 -9.50 9.91 -19.49
N PRO A 25 -9.70 10.97 -18.69
CA PRO A 25 -8.88 12.15 -18.81
C PRO A 25 -7.41 11.80 -18.62
N TRP A 26 -6.56 12.24 -19.56
CA TRP A 26 -5.12 11.97 -19.52
C TRP A 26 -4.47 12.38 -18.18
N ASP A 27 -4.99 13.47 -17.61
CA ASP A 27 -4.53 14.01 -16.33
C ASP A 27 -4.77 13.06 -15.13
N LEU A 28 -5.70 12.10 -15.23
CA LEU A 28 -5.95 11.11 -14.18
C LEU A 28 -5.05 9.86 -14.28
N LEU A 29 -4.31 9.71 -15.36
CA LEU A 29 -3.51 8.50 -15.60
C LEU A 29 -2.40 8.28 -14.55
N PRO A 30 -1.60 9.31 -14.16
CA PRO A 30 -0.58 9.11 -13.13
C PRO A 30 -1.13 8.62 -11.78
N PRO A 31 -2.18 9.20 -11.19
CA PRO A 31 -2.74 8.68 -9.94
C PRO A 31 -3.43 7.31 -10.12
N ILE A 32 -4.00 6.99 -11.29
CA ILE A 32 -4.50 5.64 -11.60
C ILE A 32 -3.36 4.63 -11.52
N MET A 33 -2.22 4.92 -12.15
CA MET A 33 -1.04 4.04 -12.11
C MET A 33 -0.48 3.91 -10.70
N ALA A 34 -0.46 5.00 -9.93
CA ALA A 34 -0.02 4.99 -8.54
C ALA A 34 -0.91 4.09 -7.64
N LEU A 35 -2.23 4.07 -7.88
CA LEU A 35 -3.16 3.29 -7.09
C LEU A 35 -3.28 1.82 -7.53
N ALA A 36 -3.24 1.56 -8.84
CA ALA A 36 -3.48 0.23 -9.40
C ALA A 36 -2.19 -0.57 -9.62
N VAL A 37 -1.12 0.07 -10.07
CA VAL A 37 0.08 -0.62 -10.54
C VAL A 37 1.25 -0.54 -9.55
N LEU A 38 1.50 0.64 -8.99
CA LEU A 38 2.64 0.84 -8.09
C LEU A 38 2.69 -0.17 -6.93
N PRO A 39 1.59 -0.52 -6.24
CA PRO A 39 1.62 -1.52 -5.19
C PRO A 39 2.05 -2.91 -5.67
N LEU A 40 1.80 -3.24 -6.95
CA LEU A 40 2.09 -4.53 -7.56
C LEU A 40 3.53 -4.67 -8.06
N VAL A 41 4.28 -3.57 -8.14
CA VAL A 41 5.65 -3.59 -8.64
C VAL A 41 6.53 -4.43 -7.72
N ALA A 42 7.05 -5.52 -8.26
CA ALA A 42 7.97 -6.43 -7.57
C ALA A 42 9.03 -6.85 -8.60
N MET A 43 10.22 -6.27 -8.50
CA MET A 43 11.32 -6.53 -9.44
C MET A 43 12.65 -6.40 -8.73
N GLY A 44 13.44 -7.47 -8.76
CA GLY A 44 14.72 -7.54 -8.11
C GLY A 44 15.75 -6.59 -8.69
N ARG A 45 16.52 -5.98 -7.82
CA ARG A 45 17.67 -5.14 -8.18
C ARG A 45 18.80 -5.38 -7.19
N LYS A 46 20.00 -5.43 -7.72
CA LYS A 46 21.23 -5.41 -6.93
C LYS A 46 21.49 -3.97 -6.50
N VAL A 47 21.49 -3.72 -5.21
CA VAL A 47 21.60 -2.38 -4.64
C VAL A 47 22.84 -2.31 -3.78
N SER A 48 23.62 -1.24 -3.89
CA SER A 48 24.72 -0.96 -2.99
C SER A 48 24.18 -0.58 -1.62
N VAL A 49 24.64 -1.25 -0.58
CA VAL A 49 24.21 -1.07 0.81
C VAL A 49 25.25 -0.32 1.64
N THR A 50 26.35 0.10 1.01
CA THR A 50 27.40 0.85 1.71
C THR A 50 26.84 2.14 2.29
N LEU A 51 26.72 2.18 3.61
CA LEU A 51 26.49 3.40 4.38
C LEU A 51 27.79 4.17 4.61
N GLY A 52 28.69 4.22 3.61
CA GLY A 52 29.95 4.94 3.64
C GLY A 52 30.75 4.69 4.92
N LYS A 53 30.49 5.52 5.93
CA LYS A 53 31.15 5.54 7.26
C LYS A 53 30.82 4.30 8.12
N TYR A 54 29.77 3.57 7.83
CA TYR A 54 29.22 2.49 8.66
C TYR A 54 29.27 1.14 7.93
N SER A 55 30.48 0.67 7.61
CA SER A 55 30.71 -0.61 6.92
C SER A 55 30.19 -1.85 7.66
N TRP A 56 29.92 -1.72 8.95
CA TRP A 56 29.38 -2.78 9.82
C TRP A 56 27.87 -3.01 9.68
N PHE A 57 27.16 -2.13 8.98
CA PHE A 57 25.70 -2.19 8.89
C PHE A 57 25.18 -3.31 7.98
N ALA A 58 25.98 -3.80 7.06
CA ALA A 58 25.58 -4.89 6.15
C ALA A 58 26.76 -5.79 5.79
N ASP A 59 26.55 -7.08 5.83
CA ASP A 59 27.49 -8.06 5.30
C ASP A 59 27.58 -7.92 3.78
N GLY A 60 28.64 -7.27 3.31
CA GLY A 60 28.92 -7.06 1.91
C GLY A 60 28.38 -5.74 1.32
N ASN A 61 28.99 -5.34 0.21
CA ASN A 61 28.74 -4.06 -0.44
C ASN A 61 27.43 -4.02 -1.24
N PHE A 62 26.79 -5.18 -1.49
CA PHE A 62 25.60 -5.29 -2.35
C PHE A 62 24.60 -6.26 -1.75
N GLN A 63 23.33 -5.87 -1.80
CA GLN A 63 22.19 -6.70 -1.43
C GLN A 63 21.16 -6.72 -2.56
N TYR A 64 20.31 -7.73 -2.60
CA TYR A 64 19.20 -7.79 -3.52
C TYR A 64 17.93 -7.26 -2.86
N ASP A 65 17.29 -6.31 -3.51
CA ASP A 65 15.96 -5.85 -3.11
C ASP A 65 14.95 -6.21 -4.22
N PHE A 66 13.86 -6.86 -3.85
CA PHE A 66 12.86 -7.37 -4.79
C PHE A 66 11.58 -6.52 -4.83
N PHE A 67 11.37 -5.65 -3.85
CA PHE A 67 10.10 -4.95 -3.70
C PHE A 67 10.24 -3.44 -3.61
N MET A 68 11.06 -2.95 -2.73
CA MET A 68 11.03 -1.53 -2.36
C MET A 68 11.79 -0.63 -3.31
N TYR A 69 12.95 -1.06 -3.77
CA TYR A 69 13.77 -0.26 -4.69
C TYR A 69 13.06 0.02 -6.01
N ALA A 70 12.47 -1.01 -6.63
CA ALA A 70 11.75 -0.86 -7.88
C ALA A 70 10.50 0.04 -7.73
N LYS A 71 9.74 -0.12 -6.63
CA LYS A 71 8.61 0.76 -6.30
C LYS A 71 9.04 2.22 -6.17
N ARG A 72 10.16 2.48 -5.49
CA ARG A 72 10.73 3.83 -5.39
C ARG A 72 10.96 4.45 -6.77
N ILE A 73 11.64 3.72 -7.67
CA ILE A 73 11.94 4.24 -9.01
C ILE A 73 10.65 4.52 -9.79
N VAL A 74 9.72 3.56 -9.81
CA VAL A 74 8.43 3.75 -10.50
C VAL A 74 7.65 4.92 -9.90
N PHE A 75 7.65 5.06 -8.57
CA PHE A 75 7.01 6.19 -7.90
C PHE A 75 7.61 7.53 -8.33
N LEU A 76 8.94 7.66 -8.35
CA LEU A 76 9.60 8.90 -8.78
C LEU A 76 9.32 9.22 -10.26
N VAL A 77 9.26 8.21 -11.13
CA VAL A 77 8.84 8.40 -12.53
C VAL A 77 7.41 8.93 -12.61
N LEU A 78 6.49 8.38 -11.80
CA LEU A 78 5.11 8.88 -11.72
C LEU A 78 5.05 10.32 -11.19
N VAL A 79 5.88 10.67 -10.22
CA VAL A 79 5.98 12.05 -9.68
C VAL A 79 6.46 13.01 -10.77
N ILE A 80 7.50 12.64 -11.53
CA ILE A 80 7.96 13.45 -12.67
C ILE A 80 6.83 13.62 -13.69
N TRP A 81 6.11 12.55 -14.02
CA TRP A 81 4.96 12.64 -14.92
C TRP A 81 3.86 13.58 -14.38
N MET A 82 3.55 13.50 -13.08
CA MET A 82 2.62 14.44 -12.44
C MET A 82 3.08 15.89 -12.56
N LEU A 83 4.37 16.16 -12.38
CA LEU A 83 4.95 17.51 -12.54
C LEU A 83 4.84 18.00 -13.99
N VAL A 84 5.12 17.15 -14.97
CA VAL A 84 4.99 17.50 -16.40
C VAL A 84 3.53 17.84 -16.74
N VAL A 85 2.58 17.05 -16.25
CA VAL A 85 1.14 17.34 -16.45
C VAL A 85 0.72 18.63 -15.75
N LEU A 86 1.22 18.91 -14.53
CA LEU A 86 0.96 20.18 -13.85
C LEU A 86 1.52 21.36 -14.64
N PHE A 87 2.73 21.22 -15.15
CA PHE A 87 3.36 22.23 -15.98
C PHE A 87 2.53 22.53 -17.24
N ASP A 88 2.12 21.48 -17.98
CA ASP A 88 1.24 21.61 -19.15
C ASP A 88 -0.08 22.33 -18.78
N ARG A 89 -0.72 21.94 -17.67
CA ARG A 89 -1.97 22.56 -17.24
C ARG A 89 -1.83 24.04 -16.91
N VAL A 90 -0.79 24.42 -16.20
CA VAL A 90 -0.63 25.79 -15.69
C VAL A 90 -0.07 26.71 -16.77
N LEU A 91 1.00 26.31 -17.45
CA LEU A 91 1.74 27.17 -18.38
C LEU A 91 1.22 27.10 -19.81
N ILE A 92 0.81 25.92 -20.27
CA ILE A 92 0.33 25.76 -21.66
C ILE A 92 -1.16 25.99 -21.75
N ARG A 93 -1.97 25.37 -20.87
CA ARG A 93 -3.43 25.50 -20.89
C ARG A 93 -3.93 26.68 -20.07
N GLY A 94 -3.09 27.41 -19.35
CA GLY A 94 -3.48 28.57 -18.56
C GLY A 94 -4.44 28.29 -17.39
N ILE A 95 -4.52 27.03 -16.91
CA ILE A 95 -5.44 26.63 -15.85
C ILE A 95 -4.91 27.12 -14.51
N ARG A 96 -5.67 27.95 -13.81
CA ARG A 96 -5.28 28.47 -12.50
C ARG A 96 -5.26 27.38 -11.44
N LEU A 97 -4.25 27.39 -10.57
CA LEU A 97 -4.15 26.49 -9.42
C LEU A 97 -5.27 26.78 -8.41
N LYS A 98 -5.96 25.71 -8.00
CA LYS A 98 -7.05 25.79 -7.03
C LYS A 98 -6.50 25.70 -5.61
N HIS A 99 -7.09 26.49 -4.71
CA HIS A 99 -6.85 26.38 -3.26
C HIS A 99 -5.36 26.38 -2.84
N TRP A 100 -4.48 27.02 -3.60
CA TRP A 100 -3.04 27.00 -3.34
C TRP A 100 -2.65 27.44 -1.92
N LYS A 101 -3.44 28.35 -1.31
CA LYS A 101 -3.25 28.79 0.09
C LYS A 101 -3.50 27.68 1.11
N LEU A 102 -4.36 26.71 0.79
CA LEU A 102 -4.64 25.57 1.68
C LEU A 102 -3.41 24.67 1.84
N PHE A 103 -2.48 24.72 0.90
CA PHE A 103 -1.26 23.92 0.91
C PHE A 103 -0.08 24.59 1.63
N ILE A 104 -0.27 25.72 2.27
CA ILE A 104 0.81 26.39 3.04
C ILE A 104 1.47 25.43 4.04
N PRO A 105 0.74 24.63 4.85
CA PRO A 105 1.37 23.67 5.74
C PRO A 105 2.21 22.61 4.98
N LEU A 106 1.75 22.20 3.80
CA LEU A 106 2.46 21.24 2.94
C LEU A 106 3.77 21.85 2.41
N TYR A 107 3.77 23.13 2.02
CA TYR A 107 4.98 23.83 1.58
C TYR A 107 5.98 24.01 2.72
N ILE A 108 5.49 24.37 3.93
CA ILE A 108 6.34 24.45 5.14
C ILE A 108 6.98 23.10 5.44
N TYR A 109 6.21 22.02 5.38
CA TYR A 109 6.74 20.67 5.57
C TYR A 109 7.77 20.30 4.50
N GLY A 110 7.51 20.65 3.23
CA GLY A 110 8.47 20.45 2.14
C GLY A 110 9.78 21.22 2.37
N LEU A 111 9.69 22.48 2.83
CA LEU A 111 10.86 23.27 3.20
C LEU A 111 11.64 22.61 4.35
N GLN A 112 10.94 22.10 5.37
CA GLN A 112 11.56 21.38 6.49
C GLN A 112 12.29 20.11 6.03
N ILE A 113 11.73 19.35 5.10
CA ILE A 113 12.39 18.17 4.50
C ILE A 113 13.71 18.58 3.82
N ILE A 114 13.69 19.68 3.03
CA ILE A 114 14.87 20.19 2.33
C ILE A 114 15.92 20.64 3.35
N LEU A 115 15.53 21.46 4.33
CA LEU A 115 16.44 21.94 5.38
C LEU A 115 17.04 20.80 6.18
N SER A 116 16.23 19.81 6.58
CA SER A 116 16.70 18.62 7.28
C SER A 116 17.75 17.85 6.46
N THR A 117 17.57 17.77 5.13
CA THR A 117 18.55 17.12 4.24
C THR A 117 19.85 17.92 4.13
N VAL A 118 19.76 19.25 4.00
CA VAL A 118 20.93 20.15 3.90
C VAL A 118 21.78 20.11 5.17
N PHE A 119 21.12 20.08 6.33
CA PHE A 119 21.77 20.04 7.65
C PHE A 119 21.97 18.62 8.19
N SER A 120 21.70 17.59 7.39
CA SER A 120 21.90 16.19 7.80
C SER A 120 23.37 15.88 8.06
N ALA A 121 23.63 15.12 9.12
CA ALA A 121 24.94 14.58 9.42
C ALA A 121 25.43 13.59 8.35
N ASP A 122 24.48 12.86 7.73
CA ASP A 122 24.73 11.96 6.59
C ASP A 122 23.81 12.35 5.42
N ARG A 123 24.35 13.21 4.55
CA ARG A 123 23.62 13.70 3.36
C ARG A 123 23.40 12.62 2.34
N ASP A 124 24.33 11.68 2.19
CA ASP A 124 24.21 10.59 1.22
C ASP A 124 23.02 9.70 1.59
N LEU A 125 22.87 9.36 2.86
CA LEU A 125 21.72 8.62 3.36
C LEU A 125 20.41 9.38 3.16
N SER A 126 20.38 10.68 3.42
CA SER A 126 19.20 11.52 3.22
C SER A 126 18.79 11.61 1.74
N LEU A 127 19.75 11.61 0.82
CA LEU A 127 19.50 11.64 -0.63
C LEU A 127 19.10 10.29 -1.20
N LYS A 128 19.72 9.20 -0.73
CA LYS A 128 19.50 7.84 -1.26
C LYS A 128 18.37 7.10 -0.52
N GLY A 129 18.13 7.43 0.74
CA GLY A 129 17.26 6.70 1.64
C GLY A 129 17.93 5.43 2.19
N MET A 130 17.50 5.00 3.38
CA MET A 130 17.98 3.80 4.01
C MET A 130 17.57 2.55 3.22
N TRP A 131 18.44 1.57 3.13
CA TRP A 131 18.17 0.29 2.51
C TRP A 131 16.88 -0.33 3.07
N GLN A 132 16.07 -0.95 2.20
CA GLN A 132 14.75 -1.52 2.46
C GLN A 132 13.61 -0.50 2.69
N GLN A 133 13.88 0.72 3.13
CA GLN A 133 12.85 1.75 3.31
C GLN A 133 12.83 2.76 2.16
N TYR A 134 14.01 3.20 1.73
CA TYR A 134 14.21 4.16 0.63
C TYR A 134 13.43 5.47 0.75
N GLU A 135 13.09 5.87 1.97
CA GLU A 135 12.44 7.15 2.25
C GLU A 135 13.46 8.29 2.15
N SER A 136 13.86 8.60 0.94
CA SER A 136 14.77 9.72 0.64
C SER A 136 14.01 11.03 0.52
N VAL A 137 14.73 12.16 0.54
CA VAL A 137 14.16 13.51 0.29
C VAL A 137 13.29 13.52 -0.96
N TRP A 138 13.69 12.83 -2.03
CA TRP A 138 12.94 12.77 -3.29
C TRP A 138 11.60 12.06 -3.15
N VAL A 139 11.55 10.98 -2.37
CA VAL A 139 10.32 10.23 -2.08
C VAL A 139 9.39 11.05 -1.21
N LEU A 140 9.92 11.68 -0.15
CA LEU A 140 9.12 12.54 0.73
C LEU A 140 8.53 13.73 -0.01
N LEU A 141 9.33 14.44 -0.82
CA LEU A 141 8.82 15.51 -1.68
C LEU A 141 7.84 14.98 -2.73
N GLY A 142 8.06 13.78 -3.24
CA GLY A 142 7.14 13.10 -4.14
C GLY A 142 5.76 12.86 -3.55
N TYR A 143 5.66 12.52 -2.25
CA TYR A 143 4.37 12.43 -1.55
C TYR A 143 3.64 13.77 -1.54
N LEU A 144 4.36 14.86 -1.27
CA LEU A 144 3.76 16.22 -1.28
C LEU A 144 3.25 16.60 -2.67
N VAL A 145 4.05 16.33 -3.70
CA VAL A 145 3.66 16.57 -5.11
C VAL A 145 2.41 15.74 -5.45
N THR A 146 2.36 14.48 -5.03
CA THR A 146 1.21 13.60 -5.30
C THR A 146 -0.07 14.13 -4.67
N VAL A 147 -0.03 14.55 -3.39
CA VAL A 147 -1.17 15.15 -2.70
C VAL A 147 -1.63 16.41 -3.40
N PHE A 148 -0.70 17.33 -3.69
CA PHE A 148 -0.98 18.57 -4.39
C PHE A 148 -1.61 18.31 -5.78
N TYR A 149 -0.98 17.40 -6.56
CA TYR A 149 -1.45 16.99 -7.88
C TYR A 149 -2.88 16.47 -7.86
N CYS A 150 -3.18 15.52 -6.97
CA CYS A 150 -4.50 14.91 -6.88
C CYS A 150 -5.59 15.96 -6.63
N VAL A 151 -5.34 16.96 -5.76
CA VAL A 151 -6.32 18.03 -5.49
C VAL A 151 -6.48 18.95 -6.69
N GLN A 152 -5.42 19.18 -7.50
CA GLN A 152 -5.52 19.98 -8.70
C GLN A 152 -6.27 19.30 -9.85
N VAL A 153 -6.15 17.97 -9.96
CA VAL A 153 -6.64 17.19 -11.10
C VAL A 153 -8.03 16.60 -10.87
N VAL A 154 -8.31 16.14 -9.65
CA VAL A 154 -9.61 15.56 -9.30
C VAL A 154 -10.65 16.67 -9.16
N GLN A 155 -11.59 16.74 -10.11
CA GLN A 155 -12.57 17.82 -10.18
C GLN A 155 -14.03 17.37 -9.97
N SER A 156 -14.28 16.08 -10.10
CA SER A 156 -15.64 15.54 -10.11
C SER A 156 -15.74 14.23 -9.31
N LEU A 157 -16.95 13.92 -8.86
CA LEU A 157 -17.25 12.61 -8.26
C LEU A 157 -17.00 11.45 -9.24
N LYS A 158 -16.97 11.72 -10.54
CA LYS A 158 -16.63 10.71 -11.55
C LYS A 158 -15.16 10.38 -11.51
N ASP A 159 -14.30 11.38 -11.34
CA ASP A 159 -12.84 11.19 -11.23
C ASP A 159 -12.51 10.38 -9.97
N ILE A 160 -13.13 10.72 -8.83
CA ILE A 160 -13.00 9.94 -7.60
C ILE A 160 -13.42 8.48 -7.83
N ARG A 161 -14.54 8.26 -8.54
CA ARG A 161 -14.99 6.89 -8.85
C ARG A 161 -13.98 6.13 -9.69
N ILE A 162 -13.38 6.77 -10.70
CA ILE A 162 -12.35 6.15 -11.54
C ILE A 162 -11.14 5.74 -10.67
N LEU A 163 -10.65 6.63 -9.80
CA LEU A 163 -9.55 6.33 -8.89
C LEU A 163 -9.88 5.20 -7.91
N CYS A 164 -11.09 5.21 -7.35
CA CYS A 164 -11.56 4.14 -6.48
C CYS A 164 -11.63 2.79 -7.20
N VAL A 165 -12.08 2.76 -8.47
CA VAL A 165 -12.10 1.52 -9.27
C VAL A 165 -10.67 1.07 -9.57
N ALA A 166 -9.76 1.97 -9.93
CA ALA A 166 -8.35 1.65 -10.16
C ALA A 166 -7.71 1.03 -8.91
N MET A 167 -7.96 1.63 -7.74
CA MET A 167 -7.53 1.10 -6.45
C MET A 167 -8.12 -0.30 -6.17
N ALA A 168 -9.42 -0.50 -6.43
CA ALA A 168 -10.06 -1.81 -6.21
C ALA A 168 -9.49 -2.90 -7.14
N VAL A 169 -9.14 -2.55 -8.38
CA VAL A 169 -8.48 -3.48 -9.32
C VAL A 169 -7.08 -3.85 -8.82
N GLY A 170 -6.27 -2.87 -8.41
CA GLY A 170 -4.96 -3.14 -7.80
C GLY A 170 -5.08 -4.00 -6.54
N ALA A 171 -6.06 -3.70 -5.69
CA ALA A 171 -6.35 -4.47 -4.49
C ALA A 171 -6.77 -5.92 -4.82
N ALA A 172 -7.56 -6.13 -5.86
CA ALA A 172 -7.97 -7.47 -6.27
C ALA A 172 -6.76 -8.34 -6.68
N VAL A 173 -5.82 -7.78 -7.44
CA VAL A 173 -4.59 -8.49 -7.82
C VAL A 173 -3.72 -8.76 -6.59
N GLN A 174 -3.55 -7.78 -5.71
CA GLN A 174 -2.84 -7.95 -4.44
C GLN A 174 -3.47 -9.05 -3.58
N GLY A 175 -4.81 -9.06 -3.51
CA GLY A 175 -5.55 -10.07 -2.76
C GLY A 175 -5.38 -11.48 -3.32
N LEU A 176 -5.35 -11.63 -4.65
CA LEU A 176 -5.08 -12.93 -5.27
C LEU A 176 -3.67 -13.43 -4.92
N ILE A 177 -2.65 -12.57 -4.98
CA ILE A 177 -1.29 -12.92 -4.53
C ILE A 177 -1.31 -13.31 -3.05
N GLY A 178 -1.98 -12.51 -2.20
CA GLY A 178 -2.08 -12.79 -0.77
C GLY A 178 -2.80 -14.10 -0.45
N LEU A 179 -3.83 -14.47 -1.21
CA LEU A 179 -4.50 -15.77 -1.06
C LEU A 179 -3.58 -16.95 -1.39
N THR A 180 -2.74 -16.85 -2.42
CA THR A 180 -1.78 -17.90 -2.73
C THR A 180 -0.77 -18.09 -1.58
N GLN A 181 -0.34 -16.98 -0.96
CA GLN A 181 0.53 -17.01 0.21
C GLN A 181 -0.18 -17.60 1.43
N PHE A 182 -1.43 -17.23 1.67
CA PHE A 182 -2.23 -17.76 2.77
C PHE A 182 -2.41 -19.28 2.70
N VAL A 183 -2.56 -19.84 1.49
CA VAL A 183 -2.66 -21.29 1.26
C VAL A 183 -1.29 -21.98 1.29
N GLY A 184 -0.19 -21.24 1.48
CA GLY A 184 1.16 -21.81 1.47
C GLY A 184 1.75 -22.06 0.09
N LYS A 185 1.08 -21.58 -0.98
CA LYS A 185 1.55 -21.68 -2.38
C LYS A 185 1.88 -20.26 -2.87
N ASP A 186 2.97 -19.71 -2.40
CA ASP A 186 3.34 -18.35 -2.76
C ASP A 186 3.54 -18.20 -4.27
N PHE A 187 2.86 -17.19 -4.84
CA PHE A 187 2.99 -16.82 -6.24
C PHE A 187 4.44 -16.56 -6.64
N PHE A 188 5.21 -15.85 -5.80
CA PHE A 188 6.60 -15.50 -6.10
C PHE A 188 7.56 -16.69 -6.03
N SER A 189 7.20 -17.78 -5.39
CA SER A 189 7.99 -19.01 -5.41
C SER A 189 7.73 -19.88 -6.65
N SER A 190 6.66 -19.58 -7.41
CA SER A 190 6.37 -20.24 -8.69
C SER A 190 7.39 -19.85 -9.78
N GLY A 191 7.50 -20.65 -10.85
CA GLY A 191 8.38 -20.34 -11.98
C GLY A 191 8.06 -18.97 -12.60
N ILE A 192 6.79 -18.64 -12.79
CA ILE A 192 6.32 -17.35 -13.32
C ILE A 192 6.70 -16.21 -12.36
N GLY A 193 6.43 -16.38 -11.07
CA GLY A 193 6.75 -15.37 -10.05
C GLY A 193 8.24 -15.10 -9.94
N LYS A 194 9.08 -16.14 -9.96
CA LYS A 194 10.55 -16.01 -9.99
C LYS A 194 11.03 -15.27 -11.22
N THR A 195 10.53 -15.60 -12.40
CA THR A 195 10.86 -14.88 -13.64
C THR A 195 10.50 -13.41 -13.54
N PHE A 196 9.35 -13.10 -12.94
CA PHE A 196 8.90 -11.71 -12.75
C PHE A 196 9.81 -10.95 -11.76
N LEU A 197 10.19 -11.58 -10.65
CA LEU A 197 11.10 -11.00 -9.68
C LEU A 197 12.50 -10.77 -10.23
N THR A 198 12.98 -11.67 -11.09
CA THR A 198 14.36 -11.61 -11.64
C THR A 198 14.43 -10.93 -12.99
N LEU A 199 13.37 -10.27 -13.42
CA LEU A 199 13.33 -9.57 -14.70
C LEU A 199 14.46 -8.53 -14.80
N GLY A 200 15.38 -8.72 -15.78
CA GLY A 200 16.56 -7.88 -15.97
C GLY A 200 17.72 -8.16 -14.99
N MET A 201 17.74 -9.32 -14.37
CA MET A 201 18.86 -9.87 -13.61
C MET A 201 19.48 -11.04 -14.36
N ASP A 202 20.71 -11.42 -13.95
CA ASP A 202 21.38 -12.60 -14.52
C ASP A 202 20.58 -13.88 -14.22
N SER A 203 20.51 -14.78 -15.18
CA SER A 203 19.77 -16.05 -15.07
C SER A 203 20.26 -16.93 -13.92
N SER A 204 21.51 -16.79 -13.50
CA SER A 204 22.09 -17.48 -12.35
C SER A 204 21.36 -17.14 -11.04
N VAL A 205 20.88 -15.90 -10.89
CA VAL A 205 20.15 -15.46 -9.70
C VAL A 205 18.80 -16.15 -9.60
N GLN A 206 18.11 -16.42 -10.71
CA GLN A 206 16.84 -17.09 -10.73
C GLN A 206 16.90 -18.50 -10.14
N GLY A 207 17.98 -19.23 -10.44
CA GLY A 207 18.22 -20.59 -9.91
C GLY A 207 18.55 -20.62 -8.43
N THR A 208 19.18 -19.55 -7.90
CA THR A 208 19.60 -19.46 -6.50
C THR A 208 18.52 -18.90 -5.57
N LEU A 209 17.47 -18.27 -6.12
CA LEU A 209 16.37 -17.75 -5.31
C LEU A 209 15.64 -18.87 -4.56
N ARG A 210 15.80 -18.87 -3.25
CA ARG A 210 15.03 -19.71 -2.35
C ARG A 210 14.19 -18.84 -1.43
N PHE A 211 12.89 -19.09 -1.42
CA PHE A 211 11.98 -18.48 -0.46
C PHE A 211 11.93 -19.40 0.74
N THR A 212 12.66 -19.05 1.80
CA THR A 212 12.62 -19.80 3.07
C THR A 212 11.38 -19.37 3.83
N TYR A 213 10.35 -20.19 3.81
CA TYR A 213 9.26 -20.11 4.77
C TYR A 213 9.65 -20.94 5.98
N GLU A 214 9.58 -20.34 7.16
CA GLU A 214 9.58 -21.17 8.37
C GLU A 214 8.34 -22.06 8.32
N GLU A 215 8.55 -23.35 8.30
CA GLU A 215 7.51 -24.40 8.18
C GLU A 215 6.36 -24.27 9.21
N ASN A 216 6.57 -23.53 10.28
CA ASN A 216 5.63 -23.29 11.37
C ASN A 216 4.88 -21.94 11.31
N SER A 217 5.19 -21.03 10.39
CA SER A 217 4.51 -19.75 10.30
C SER A 217 3.48 -19.73 9.17
N ARG A 218 2.28 -20.24 9.45
CA ARG A 218 1.10 -20.05 8.59
C ARG A 218 0.66 -18.59 8.41
N SER A 219 1.40 -17.65 8.96
CA SER A 219 1.08 -16.23 8.98
C SER A 219 2.16 -15.39 8.34
N SER A 220 2.35 -15.52 7.02
CA SER A 220 3.32 -14.70 6.31
C SER A 220 2.77 -14.14 4.99
N VAL A 221 1.51 -13.69 5.02
CA VAL A 221 0.94 -12.98 3.86
C VAL A 221 1.58 -11.59 3.80
N TYR A 222 2.47 -11.40 2.85
CA TYR A 222 3.12 -10.12 2.57
C TYR A 222 2.66 -9.50 1.24
N MET A 223 1.80 -10.22 0.47
CA MET A 223 1.29 -9.80 -0.84
C MET A 223 2.45 -9.48 -1.81
N ALA A 224 2.42 -8.35 -2.51
CA ALA A 224 3.57 -7.83 -3.25
C ALA A 224 4.31 -6.74 -2.45
N SER A 225 4.27 -6.79 -1.11
CA SER A 225 4.98 -5.88 -0.20
C SER A 225 6.25 -6.54 0.33
N TYR A 226 7.14 -5.76 0.92
CA TYR A 226 8.41 -6.27 1.45
C TYR A 226 8.21 -7.17 2.68
N THR A 227 7.28 -6.80 3.58
CA THR A 227 7.00 -7.54 4.81
C THR A 227 5.50 -7.61 5.09
N PRO A 228 5.06 -8.55 5.95
CA PRO A 228 3.66 -8.64 6.38
C PRO A 228 3.13 -7.34 7.03
N ASN A 229 3.98 -6.58 7.72
CA ASN A 229 3.59 -5.30 8.32
C ASN A 229 3.22 -4.25 7.25
N TYR A 230 3.97 -4.18 6.15
CA TYR A 230 3.64 -3.30 5.02
C TYR A 230 2.34 -3.73 4.33
N ALA A 231 2.10 -5.05 4.21
CA ALA A 231 0.82 -5.55 3.73
C ALA A 231 -0.33 -5.12 4.67
N GLY A 232 -0.14 -5.23 5.98
CA GLY A 232 -1.10 -4.75 6.98
C GLY A 232 -1.42 -3.27 6.84
N MET A 233 -0.42 -2.40 6.65
CA MET A 233 -0.60 -0.96 6.40
C MET A 233 -1.41 -0.70 5.13
N TYR A 234 -1.09 -1.39 4.04
CA TYR A 234 -1.84 -1.30 2.79
C TYR A 234 -3.31 -1.69 2.98
N LEU A 235 -3.56 -2.80 3.65
CA LEU A 235 -4.91 -3.34 3.89
C LEU A 235 -5.76 -2.39 4.74
N VAL A 236 -5.16 -1.77 5.76
CA VAL A 236 -5.83 -0.76 6.62
C VAL A 236 -6.31 0.44 5.80
N LEU A 237 -5.54 0.88 4.81
CA LEU A 237 -5.92 2.00 3.94
C LEU A 237 -7.02 1.61 2.95
N ILE A 238 -6.98 0.38 2.43
CA ILE A 238 -7.86 -0.07 1.36
C ILE A 238 -9.23 -0.52 1.87
N LEU A 239 -9.28 -1.27 2.98
CA LEU A 239 -10.51 -1.87 3.48
C LEU A 239 -11.64 -0.87 3.73
N PRO A 240 -11.45 0.27 4.42
CA PRO A 240 -12.51 1.26 4.63
C PRO A 240 -13.04 1.83 3.32
N LEU A 241 -12.17 2.07 2.34
CA LEU A 241 -12.56 2.60 1.04
C LEU A 241 -13.38 1.58 0.25
N LEU A 242 -13.00 0.30 0.29
CA LEU A 242 -13.79 -0.79 -0.31
C LEU A 242 -15.15 -0.93 0.35
N CYS A 243 -15.25 -0.80 1.67
CA CYS A 243 -16.54 -0.81 2.38
C CYS A 243 -17.45 0.32 1.89
N VAL A 244 -16.92 1.55 1.81
CA VAL A 244 -17.69 2.70 1.30
C VAL A 244 -18.13 2.49 -0.14
N MET A 245 -17.25 1.99 -1.00
CA MET A 245 -17.59 1.69 -2.40
C MET A 245 -18.68 0.65 -2.53
N THR A 246 -18.60 -0.42 -1.74
CA THR A 246 -19.55 -1.54 -1.74
C THR A 246 -20.94 -1.07 -1.31
N VAL A 247 -21.02 -0.33 -0.19
CA VAL A 247 -22.30 0.19 0.32
C VAL A 247 -22.92 1.19 -0.66
N ARG A 248 -22.12 2.04 -1.30
CA ARG A 248 -22.60 3.03 -2.28
C ARG A 248 -22.89 2.44 -3.67
N SER A 249 -22.56 1.20 -3.91
CA SER A 249 -22.86 0.54 -5.19
C SER A 249 -24.36 0.38 -5.39
N LYS A 250 -24.87 0.87 -6.53
CA LYS A 250 -26.28 0.72 -6.90
C LYS A 250 -26.57 -0.62 -7.57
N LYS A 251 -25.57 -1.25 -8.18
CA LYS A 251 -25.70 -2.53 -8.90
C LYS A 251 -25.44 -3.69 -7.94
N LEU A 252 -26.28 -4.72 -7.98
CA LEU A 252 -26.10 -5.93 -7.17
C LEU A 252 -24.75 -6.60 -7.41
N ALA A 253 -24.33 -6.71 -8.67
CA ALA A 253 -23.01 -7.25 -9.02
C ALA A 253 -21.86 -6.48 -8.36
N GLY A 254 -21.95 -5.13 -8.28
CA GLY A 254 -20.95 -4.32 -7.60
C GLY A 254 -20.95 -4.48 -6.09
N LYS A 255 -22.09 -4.82 -5.47
CA LYS A 255 -22.15 -5.17 -4.04
C LYS A 255 -21.52 -6.53 -3.77
N ILE A 256 -21.88 -7.53 -4.58
CA ILE A 256 -21.34 -8.90 -4.43
C ILE A 256 -19.83 -8.89 -4.66
N SER A 257 -19.32 -8.30 -5.73
CA SER A 257 -17.89 -8.22 -5.99
C SER A 257 -17.13 -7.45 -4.89
N GLY A 258 -17.74 -6.39 -4.37
CA GLY A 258 -17.17 -5.64 -3.25
C GLY A 258 -17.09 -6.47 -1.96
N ILE A 259 -18.15 -7.23 -1.62
CA ILE A 259 -18.15 -8.12 -0.44
C ILE A 259 -17.08 -9.20 -0.59
N ILE A 260 -16.99 -9.84 -1.77
CA ILE A 260 -15.96 -10.84 -2.02
C ILE A 260 -14.55 -10.24 -1.85
N LEU A 261 -14.32 -9.07 -2.43
CA LEU A 261 -13.01 -8.41 -2.31
C LEU A 261 -12.68 -8.04 -0.88
N ILE A 262 -13.65 -7.52 -0.09
CA ILE A 262 -13.47 -7.24 1.34
C ILE A 262 -13.11 -8.52 2.10
N ALA A 263 -13.82 -9.64 1.83
CA ALA A 263 -13.52 -10.91 2.47
C ALA A 263 -12.09 -11.38 2.17
N VAL A 264 -11.65 -11.30 0.90
CA VAL A 264 -10.28 -11.62 0.50
C VAL A 264 -9.27 -10.73 1.22
N MET A 265 -9.51 -9.42 1.30
CA MET A 265 -8.62 -8.48 2.00
C MET A 265 -8.54 -8.76 3.50
N LEU A 266 -9.66 -9.16 4.13
CA LEU A 266 -9.68 -9.57 5.55
C LEU A 266 -8.87 -10.85 5.78
N VAL A 267 -9.00 -11.86 4.91
CA VAL A 267 -8.17 -13.07 4.97
C VAL A 267 -6.68 -12.71 4.86
N CYS A 268 -6.33 -11.81 3.93
CA CYS A 268 -4.94 -11.33 3.80
C CYS A 268 -4.46 -10.56 5.05
N LEU A 269 -5.34 -9.74 5.66
CA LEU A 269 -5.01 -9.01 6.88
C LEU A 269 -4.74 -9.98 8.04
N TYR A 270 -5.58 -10.98 8.22
CA TYR A 270 -5.36 -12.03 9.23
C TYR A 270 -4.09 -12.82 8.95
N GLY A 271 -3.90 -13.24 7.69
CA GLY A 271 -2.68 -13.93 7.26
C GLY A 271 -1.40 -13.12 7.39
N SER A 272 -1.46 -11.79 7.39
CA SER A 272 -0.30 -10.93 7.63
C SER A 272 0.17 -10.93 9.09
N GLY A 273 -0.70 -11.27 10.05
CA GLY A 273 -0.38 -11.23 11.47
C GLY A 273 -0.03 -9.83 12.00
N SER A 274 -0.31 -8.76 11.24
CA SER A 274 0.01 -7.39 11.62
C SER A 274 -0.91 -6.90 12.74
N LYS A 275 -0.42 -6.89 13.97
CA LYS A 275 -1.16 -6.46 15.17
C LYS A 275 -1.67 -5.01 15.05
N ALA A 276 -0.81 -4.11 14.57
CA ALA A 276 -1.17 -2.72 14.30
C ALA A 276 -2.26 -2.63 13.22
N GLY A 277 -2.16 -3.46 12.17
CA GLY A 277 -3.16 -3.54 11.11
C GLY A 277 -4.54 -3.90 11.65
N PHE A 278 -4.64 -4.86 12.55
CA PHE A 278 -5.92 -5.25 13.18
C PHE A 278 -6.56 -4.12 13.99
N LEU A 279 -5.78 -3.50 14.87
CA LEU A 279 -6.27 -2.41 15.73
C LEU A 279 -6.77 -1.23 14.92
N VAL A 280 -5.98 -0.78 13.95
CA VAL A 280 -6.35 0.39 13.13
C VAL A 280 -7.50 0.06 12.19
N CYS A 281 -7.54 -1.13 11.60
CA CYS A 281 -8.66 -1.55 10.75
C CYS A 281 -9.98 -1.62 11.54
N GLY A 282 -9.97 -2.17 12.75
CA GLY A 282 -11.13 -2.19 13.64
C GLY A 282 -11.62 -0.78 13.98
N PHE A 283 -10.71 0.13 14.34
CA PHE A 283 -11.02 1.51 14.63
C PHE A 283 -11.60 2.27 13.43
N LEU A 284 -10.97 2.11 12.24
CA LEU A 284 -11.44 2.75 11.02
C LEU A 284 -12.80 2.20 10.56
N ALA A 285 -13.04 0.90 10.72
CA ALA A 285 -14.34 0.31 10.44
C ALA A 285 -15.43 0.89 11.34
N LEU A 286 -15.15 1.07 12.63
CA LEU A 286 -16.04 1.72 13.59
C LEU A 286 -16.33 3.17 13.20
N LEU A 287 -15.30 3.96 12.89
CA LEU A 287 -15.46 5.34 12.43
C LEU A 287 -16.26 5.41 11.12
N ALA A 288 -15.94 4.58 10.14
CA ALA A 288 -16.65 4.55 8.86
C ALA A 288 -18.15 4.26 9.08
N THR A 289 -18.48 3.34 9.96
CA THR A 289 -19.88 3.00 10.30
C THR A 289 -20.59 4.19 10.93
N VAL A 290 -19.95 4.91 11.85
CA VAL A 290 -20.50 6.11 12.49
C VAL A 290 -20.76 7.21 11.45
N PHE A 291 -19.79 7.49 10.57
CA PHE A 291 -19.92 8.55 9.54
C PHE A 291 -20.94 8.22 8.47
N MET A 292 -21.04 6.95 8.06
CA MET A 292 -21.95 6.54 6.98
C MET A 292 -23.43 6.59 7.41
N THR A 293 -23.71 6.56 8.70
CA THR A 293 -25.06 6.46 9.23
C THR A 293 -25.60 7.79 9.77
N GLN A 294 -24.84 8.88 9.67
CA GLN A 294 -25.27 10.20 10.22
C GLN A 294 -26.56 10.77 9.61
N LYS A 295 -27.00 10.32 8.44
CA LYS A 295 -28.19 10.87 7.73
C LYS A 295 -29.49 10.11 7.95
N ASP A 296 -29.47 8.95 8.62
CA ASP A 296 -30.64 8.09 8.78
C ASP A 296 -30.95 7.78 10.27
N ASN A 297 -32.19 7.33 10.53
CA ASN A 297 -32.70 6.99 11.87
C ASN A 297 -31.65 6.29 12.74
N ALA A 298 -31.46 6.79 13.96
CA ALA A 298 -30.54 6.27 14.98
C ALA A 298 -30.62 4.75 15.16
N LYS A 299 -31.85 4.18 15.07
CA LYS A 299 -32.08 2.74 15.15
C LYS A 299 -31.39 1.94 14.01
N LYS A 300 -31.51 2.40 12.78
CA LYS A 300 -30.81 1.75 11.61
C LYS A 300 -29.31 1.84 11.74
N ARG A 301 -28.79 2.92 12.32
CA ARG A 301 -27.37 3.13 12.57
C ARG A 301 -26.83 2.07 13.52
N TRP A 302 -27.44 1.91 14.69
CA TRP A 302 -27.00 0.94 15.68
C TRP A 302 -27.12 -0.51 15.19
N ILE A 303 -28.15 -0.82 14.39
CA ILE A 303 -28.28 -2.13 13.74
C ILE A 303 -27.13 -2.37 12.77
N SER A 304 -26.76 -1.39 11.91
CA SER A 304 -25.64 -1.52 10.97
C SER A 304 -24.30 -1.68 11.71
N VAL A 305 -24.06 -0.92 12.77
CA VAL A 305 -22.88 -1.06 13.63
C VAL A 305 -22.84 -2.47 14.24
N GLY A 306 -23.96 -2.95 14.76
CA GLY A 306 -24.07 -4.29 15.34
C GLY A 306 -23.79 -5.40 14.32
N ILE A 307 -24.33 -5.29 13.10
CA ILE A 307 -24.07 -6.25 12.02
C ILE A 307 -22.58 -6.25 11.61
N CYS A 308 -21.98 -5.07 11.43
CA CYS A 308 -20.55 -4.98 11.11
C CYS A 308 -19.68 -5.55 12.23
N PHE A 309 -20.03 -5.25 13.50
CA PHE A 309 -19.30 -5.80 14.64
C PHE A 309 -19.41 -7.32 14.71
N LEU A 310 -20.62 -7.87 14.54
CA LEU A 310 -20.84 -9.33 14.51
C LEU A 310 -20.12 -10.00 13.33
N ALA A 311 -20.12 -9.37 12.15
CA ALA A 311 -19.40 -9.90 10.99
C ALA A 311 -17.88 -9.92 11.22
N VAL A 312 -17.31 -8.82 11.73
CA VAL A 312 -15.86 -8.76 12.03
C VAL A 312 -15.49 -9.76 13.13
N THR A 313 -16.30 -9.84 14.21
CA THR A 313 -16.06 -10.78 15.32
C THR A 313 -16.20 -12.23 14.85
N GLY A 314 -17.21 -12.52 14.04
CA GLY A 314 -17.45 -13.87 13.49
C GLY A 314 -16.32 -14.30 12.56
N ILE A 315 -15.85 -13.42 11.67
CA ILE A 315 -14.70 -13.69 10.79
C ILE A 315 -13.42 -13.88 11.63
N SER A 316 -13.19 -13.03 12.63
CA SER A 316 -12.03 -13.11 13.52
C SER A 316 -12.02 -14.43 14.29
N PHE A 317 -13.18 -14.83 14.85
CA PHE A 317 -13.32 -16.09 15.56
C PHE A 317 -13.14 -17.29 14.62
N GLY A 318 -13.77 -17.26 13.44
CA GLY A 318 -13.59 -18.31 12.43
C GLY A 318 -12.13 -18.47 12.01
N TYR A 319 -11.43 -17.34 11.78
CA TYR A 319 -9.99 -17.37 11.48
C TYR A 319 -9.18 -17.96 12.64
N ASP A 320 -9.46 -17.54 13.88
CA ASP A 320 -8.72 -18.03 15.06
C ASP A 320 -8.86 -19.54 15.23
N GLN A 321 -10.05 -20.07 15.01
CA GLN A 321 -10.28 -21.53 15.01
C GLN A 321 -9.54 -22.25 13.88
N LEU A 322 -9.58 -21.72 12.67
CA LEU A 322 -8.91 -22.32 11.50
C LEU A 322 -7.39 -22.22 11.55
N SER A 323 -6.85 -21.23 12.27
CA SER A 323 -5.41 -20.96 12.39
C SER A 323 -4.76 -21.52 13.67
N ASN A 324 -5.42 -22.46 14.37
CA ASN A 324 -4.96 -22.99 15.65
C ASN A 324 -4.70 -21.89 16.69
N HIS A 325 -5.66 -20.99 16.87
CA HIS A 325 -5.64 -19.89 17.82
C HIS A 325 -4.50 -18.87 17.61
N ALA A 326 -4.09 -18.68 16.34
CA ALA A 326 -3.01 -17.74 16.02
C ALA A 326 -3.32 -16.31 16.45
N LEU A 327 -4.58 -15.86 16.34
CA LEU A 327 -5.00 -14.52 16.74
C LEU A 327 -5.00 -14.37 18.26
N SER A 328 -5.61 -15.32 19.00
CA SER A 328 -5.62 -15.35 20.45
C SER A 328 -4.22 -15.39 21.04
N ASN A 329 -3.35 -16.23 20.46
CA ASN A 329 -1.94 -16.31 20.86
C ASN A 329 -1.16 -15.02 20.59
N ALA A 330 -1.44 -14.35 19.48
CA ALA A 330 -0.81 -13.07 19.15
C ALA A 330 -1.24 -11.95 20.11
N LEU A 331 -2.51 -11.92 20.51
CA LEU A 331 -3.04 -10.94 21.46
C LEU A 331 -2.54 -11.17 22.88
N THR A 332 -2.51 -12.41 23.34
CA THR A 332 -2.01 -12.77 24.69
C THR A 332 -0.51 -12.54 24.82
N LYS A 333 0.29 -12.88 23.79
CA LYS A 333 1.74 -12.61 23.79
C LYS A 333 2.08 -11.12 23.75
N THR A 334 1.14 -10.24 23.37
CA THR A 334 1.39 -8.79 23.36
C THR A 334 1.49 -8.19 24.78
N GLY A 335 0.87 -8.84 25.77
CA GLY A 335 0.95 -8.45 27.19
C GLY A 335 2.19 -9.00 27.93
N GLN A 336 2.86 -10.00 27.37
CA GLN A 336 4.07 -10.53 27.98
C GLN A 336 5.26 -9.65 27.55
N LYS A 337 5.86 -8.93 28.51
CA LYS A 337 7.19 -8.36 28.34
C LYS A 337 8.12 -9.52 27.94
N GLN A 338 8.66 -9.49 26.72
CA GLN A 338 9.75 -10.36 26.35
C GLN A 338 10.93 -9.98 27.26
N SER A 339 11.13 -10.74 28.33
CA SER A 339 12.39 -10.67 29.08
C SER A 339 13.42 -11.35 28.20
N TYR A 340 14.26 -10.54 27.57
CA TYR A 340 15.45 -11.05 26.90
C TYR A 340 16.45 -11.46 28.01
N ASN A 341 16.50 -12.74 28.32
CA ASN A 341 17.57 -13.26 29.19
C ASN A 341 18.81 -13.39 28.32
N LEU A 342 19.81 -12.54 28.63
CA LEU A 342 21.13 -12.65 28.05
C LEU A 342 21.78 -13.91 28.66
N GLU A 343 22.03 -14.93 27.79
CA GLU A 343 22.62 -16.21 28.28
C GLU A 343 24.13 -16.18 28.30
N GLU A 344 24.74 -15.54 27.34
CA GLU A 344 26.19 -15.62 27.18
C GLU A 344 26.73 -14.36 26.48
N ILE A 345 27.81 -13.82 27.00
CA ILE A 345 28.61 -12.77 26.37
C ILE A 345 29.95 -13.41 26.02
N ASN A 346 30.17 -13.71 24.75
CA ASN A 346 31.45 -14.19 24.27
C ASN A 346 32.23 -13.02 23.70
N THR A 347 33.36 -12.71 24.34
CA THR A 347 34.34 -11.73 23.86
C THR A 347 35.36 -12.48 23.01
N GLU A 348 35.28 -12.35 21.71
CA GLU A 348 36.31 -12.83 20.79
C GLU A 348 37.27 -11.70 20.45
N ALA A 349 38.47 -12.04 19.97
CA ALA A 349 39.53 -11.06 19.68
C ALA A 349 39.06 -9.92 18.72
N ASP A 350 38.04 -10.17 17.91
CA ASP A 350 37.52 -9.24 16.90
C ASP A 350 36.12 -8.67 17.20
N GLY A 351 35.53 -8.93 18.38
CA GLY A 351 34.22 -8.42 18.72
C GLY A 351 33.52 -9.09 19.91
N VAL A 352 32.35 -8.62 20.23
CA VAL A 352 31.49 -9.18 21.29
C VAL A 352 30.27 -9.84 20.64
N SER A 353 30.06 -11.13 20.87
CA SER A 353 28.86 -11.83 20.48
C SER A 353 27.91 -12.00 21.67
N LEU A 354 26.64 -11.66 21.49
CA LEU A 354 25.61 -11.76 22.51
C LEU A 354 24.65 -12.87 22.15
N LYS A 355 24.51 -13.87 23.01
CA LYS A 355 23.57 -14.97 22.84
C LYS A 355 22.38 -14.79 23.78
N TYR A 356 21.19 -14.72 23.22
CA TYR A 356 19.94 -14.59 23.95
C TYR A 356 19.16 -15.90 23.93
N LYS A 357 18.61 -16.29 25.08
CA LYS A 357 17.68 -17.42 25.20
C LYS A 357 16.26 -16.96 24.88
N GLY A 358 15.75 -17.39 23.79
CA GLY A 358 14.39 -17.15 23.34
C GLY A 358 14.29 -17.45 21.85
N ASN A 359 13.12 -17.80 21.36
CA ASN A 359 12.87 -17.97 19.94
C ASN A 359 13.19 -16.66 19.19
N SER A 360 14.46 -16.39 19.03
CA SER A 360 14.96 -15.22 18.34
C SER A 360 14.98 -15.51 16.85
N LEU A 361 14.06 -14.89 16.15
CA LEU A 361 13.99 -14.90 14.69
C LEU A 361 15.15 -14.20 13.99
N PHE A 362 16.05 -13.54 14.76
CA PHE A 362 17.25 -12.90 14.23
C PHE A 362 18.37 -12.93 15.28
N PRO A 363 19.49 -13.59 15.02
CA PRO A 363 20.70 -13.33 15.79
C PRO A 363 21.17 -11.91 15.45
N LEU A 364 21.07 -11.00 16.42
CA LEU A 364 21.69 -9.69 16.33
C LEU A 364 23.20 -9.86 16.63
N TYR A 365 24.00 -9.99 15.60
CA TYR A 365 25.45 -9.92 15.71
C TYR A 365 25.88 -8.45 15.73
N PHE A 366 26.29 -7.95 16.89
CA PHE A 366 27.02 -6.70 16.98
C PHE A 366 28.51 -6.99 16.92
N ARG A 367 29.15 -6.68 15.81
CA ARG A 367 30.60 -6.71 15.70
C ARG A 367 31.12 -5.32 16.11
N LEU A 368 31.66 -5.20 17.29
CA LEU A 368 32.37 -4.01 17.70
C LEU A 368 33.83 -4.14 17.21
N THR A 369 34.19 -3.40 16.17
CA THR A 369 35.62 -3.25 15.84
C THR A 369 36.24 -2.29 16.86
N PRO A 370 37.35 -2.67 17.52
CA PRO A 370 38.07 -1.73 18.35
C PRO A 370 38.54 -0.56 17.46
N SER A 371 38.26 0.66 17.92
CA SER A 371 38.90 1.85 17.37
C SER A 371 40.38 1.77 17.63
N ALA A 372 41.20 1.64 16.57
CA ALA A 372 42.63 1.89 16.67
C ALA A 372 42.89 3.38 16.92
#